data_7467b408c200ff77f7fa0d0a2f3a5c8e
#
_entry.id   7467b408c200ff77f7fa0d0a2f3a5c8e
#
_cell.length_a   1.000
_cell.length_b   1.000
_cell.length_c   1.000
_cell.angle_alpha   90.00
_cell.angle_beta   90.00
_cell.angle_gamma   90.00
#
_symmetry.space_group_name_H-M   'P 1'
#
loop_
_entity.id
_entity.type
_entity.pdbx_description
1 polymer ?
#
loop_
_entity_poly.entity_id
_entity_poly.type
_entity_poly.pdbx_seq_one_letter_code
_entity_poly.pdbx_strand_id
1 'polypeptide(L)'
;GLLLVSNAWSATLVVANKAEASVSLIDLDDGRVAATLATGDGPHEVDVSADGRFALVTNYGSGGQSGNSLTLIDVVNAGVVKTIDLGEYKAPHGVEWVDDGRAAVTVEDNQALVVVDIEKGEIVQAIGTDQQVSHMVALDPDGRRAYTANIGSGSISVLNLASGERVRNVVTGNGAEGVAVSSLGHVWVTNRAADTVTVLDGETYTTLKEIASPGFPIRAAATPKGQVLVTRARAGELVVYDAGTFSEIRTVAFDIDSLGAEGRLFGDRFGDSSVPIGVIVDETGEHAYVAHANADVITEVDLSSGDVVRLLRAGREPDGMAYSALSPRRD
;
A
#
# COMPACT_ATOMS: atom_id res chain seq x y z
N GLY A 1 41.19 -15.76 14.99
CA GLY A 1 40.30 -15.25 14.03
C GLY A 1 39.00 -14.89 14.70
N LEU A 2 38.70 -13.60 14.91
CA LEU A 2 37.37 -13.12 15.28
C LEU A 2 36.46 -13.37 14.09
N LEU A 3 35.51 -14.28 14.23
CA LEU A 3 34.33 -14.32 13.37
C LEU A 3 33.52 -13.05 13.69
N LEU A 4 33.59 -12.06 12.82
CA LEU A 4 32.59 -11.01 12.76
C LEU A 4 31.28 -11.72 12.33
N VAL A 5 30.45 -12.04 13.30
CA VAL A 5 29.04 -12.34 13.03
C VAL A 5 28.49 -11.00 12.55
N SER A 6 28.35 -10.84 11.24
CA SER A 6 27.46 -9.81 10.70
C SER A 6 26.09 -10.15 11.26
N ASN A 7 25.58 -9.36 12.19
CA ASN A 7 24.15 -9.31 12.44
C ASN A 7 23.52 -8.80 11.13
N ALA A 8 23.27 -9.68 10.20
CA ALA A 8 22.31 -9.42 9.14
C ALA A 8 20.99 -9.20 9.90
N TRP A 9 20.52 -7.98 9.95
CA TRP A 9 19.21 -7.67 10.46
C TRP A 9 18.25 -8.32 9.48
N SER A 10 17.55 -9.36 9.94
CA SER A 10 16.51 -9.98 9.17
C SER A 10 15.35 -8.99 9.05
N ALA A 11 14.92 -8.72 7.84
CA ALA A 11 13.77 -7.85 7.58
C ALA A 11 12.48 -8.66 7.61
N THR A 12 11.36 -7.98 7.82
CA THR A 12 10.02 -8.57 7.84
C THR A 12 9.13 -7.92 6.81
N LEU A 13 8.43 -8.74 6.05
CA LEU A 13 7.29 -8.30 5.27
C LEU A 13 6.01 -8.50 6.10
N VAL A 14 5.27 -7.42 6.33
CA VAL A 14 3.97 -7.44 7.00
C VAL A 14 2.90 -7.45 5.92
N VAL A 15 2.04 -8.47 5.91
CA VAL A 15 1.10 -8.72 4.81
C VAL A 15 -0.32 -8.83 5.32
N ALA A 16 -1.23 -7.98 4.86
CA ALA A 16 -2.66 -8.10 5.14
C ALA A 16 -3.27 -9.25 4.33
N ASN A 17 -3.86 -10.24 5.03
CA ASN A 17 -4.59 -11.36 4.44
C ASN A 17 -6.09 -11.03 4.48
N LYS A 18 -6.56 -10.37 3.45
CA LYS A 18 -7.88 -9.74 3.42
C LYS A 18 -9.04 -10.69 3.70
N ALA A 19 -8.98 -11.90 3.17
CA ALA A 19 -10.05 -12.89 3.32
C ALA A 19 -9.95 -13.74 4.60
N GLU A 20 -8.94 -13.51 5.46
CA GLU A 20 -8.71 -14.31 6.68
C GLU A 20 -8.74 -13.49 7.96
N ALA A 21 -9.05 -12.20 7.89
CA ALA A 21 -8.99 -11.26 9.02
C ALA A 21 -7.68 -11.42 9.82
N SER A 22 -6.55 -11.46 9.11
CA SER A 22 -5.23 -11.69 9.71
C SER A 22 -4.13 -10.93 8.98
N VAL A 23 -2.98 -10.84 9.63
CA VAL A 23 -1.72 -10.36 9.06
C VAL A 23 -0.67 -11.45 9.19
N SER A 24 0.10 -11.68 8.13
CA SER A 24 1.29 -12.53 8.16
C SER A 24 2.54 -11.67 8.36
N LEU A 25 3.40 -12.07 9.31
CA LEU A 25 4.76 -11.56 9.43
C LEU A 25 5.68 -12.58 8.73
N ILE A 26 6.27 -12.20 7.60
CA ILE A 26 7.14 -13.08 6.82
C ILE A 26 8.59 -12.65 7.05
N ASP A 27 9.40 -13.55 7.59
CA ASP A 27 10.84 -13.35 7.75
C ASP A 27 11.51 -13.42 6.37
N LEU A 28 12.16 -12.33 5.96
CA LEU A 28 12.75 -12.24 4.62
C LEU A 28 14.08 -12.98 4.49
N ASP A 29 14.73 -13.44 5.57
CA ASP A 29 15.93 -14.27 5.48
C ASP A 29 15.61 -15.66 4.91
N ASP A 30 14.58 -16.31 5.45
CA ASP A 30 14.23 -17.68 5.06
C ASP A 30 12.91 -17.77 4.26
N GLY A 31 12.19 -16.66 4.12
CA GLY A 31 10.94 -16.58 3.37
C GLY A 31 9.75 -17.24 4.05
N ARG A 32 9.83 -17.53 5.36
CA ARG A 32 8.78 -18.21 6.11
C ARG A 32 7.89 -17.25 6.87
N VAL A 33 6.64 -17.64 7.05
CA VAL A 33 5.74 -16.97 7.96
C VAL A 33 6.21 -17.21 9.39
N ALA A 34 6.73 -16.17 10.03
CA ALA A 34 7.16 -16.22 11.44
C ALA A 34 5.98 -16.16 12.40
N ALA A 35 4.93 -15.40 12.03
CA ALA A 35 3.70 -15.31 12.80
C ALA A 35 2.50 -14.97 11.92
N THR A 36 1.31 -15.41 12.33
CA THR A 36 0.02 -14.96 11.80
C THR A 36 -0.78 -14.38 12.95
N LEU A 37 -1.17 -13.11 12.84
CA LEU A 37 -1.82 -12.35 13.90
C LEU A 37 -3.23 -11.97 13.48
N ALA A 38 -4.20 -12.10 14.39
CA ALA A 38 -5.58 -11.70 14.12
C ALA A 38 -5.71 -10.18 14.03
N THR A 39 -6.54 -9.72 13.10
CA THR A 39 -6.94 -8.31 12.91
C THR A 39 -8.45 -8.16 13.08
N GLY A 40 -9.01 -7.00 12.76
CA GLY A 40 -10.43 -6.88 12.45
C GLY A 40 -10.73 -7.42 11.03
N ASP A 41 -12.02 -7.39 10.66
CA ASP A 41 -12.49 -7.93 9.39
C ASP A 41 -11.94 -7.14 8.20
N GLY A 42 -11.54 -7.87 7.16
CA GLY A 42 -11.09 -7.34 5.88
C GLY A 42 -9.87 -6.41 6.02
N PRO A 43 -8.74 -6.86 6.62
CA PRO A 43 -7.54 -6.04 6.66
C PRO A 43 -7.13 -5.69 5.22
N HIS A 44 -6.83 -4.40 4.99
CA HIS A 44 -6.62 -3.90 3.64
C HIS A 44 -5.22 -3.36 3.42
N GLU A 45 -4.87 -2.26 4.07
CA GLU A 45 -3.55 -1.65 3.92
C GLU A 45 -2.77 -1.74 5.24
N VAL A 46 -1.46 -1.72 5.09
CA VAL A 46 -0.50 -1.77 6.19
C VAL A 46 0.56 -0.71 5.95
N ASP A 47 0.95 -0.02 7.01
CA ASP A 47 2.16 0.79 7.01
C ASP A 47 2.96 0.57 8.29
N VAL A 48 4.28 0.72 8.21
CA VAL A 48 5.23 0.48 9.30
C VAL A 48 5.84 1.79 9.77
N SER A 49 5.90 1.96 11.11
CA SER A 49 6.53 3.14 11.73
C SER A 49 7.98 3.32 11.29
N ALA A 50 8.47 4.57 11.32
CA ALA A 50 9.81 4.91 10.84
C ALA A 50 10.96 4.12 11.52
N ASP A 51 10.75 3.66 12.76
CA ASP A 51 11.70 2.80 13.46
C ASP A 51 11.57 1.30 13.11
N GLY A 52 10.64 0.95 12.23
CA GLY A 52 10.37 -0.42 11.80
C GLY A 52 9.60 -1.29 12.82
N ARG A 53 9.30 -0.76 14.01
CA ARG A 53 8.81 -1.58 15.11
C ARG A 53 7.32 -1.86 15.08
N PHE A 54 6.52 -0.88 14.68
CA PHE A 54 5.08 -1.00 14.72
C PHE A 54 4.48 -1.02 13.32
N ALA A 55 3.59 -1.97 13.06
CA ALA A 55 2.76 -2.00 11.88
C ALA A 55 1.33 -1.59 12.23
N LEU A 56 0.73 -0.72 11.42
CA LEU A 56 -0.65 -0.29 11.55
C LEU A 56 -1.47 -0.82 10.38
N VAL A 57 -2.53 -1.53 10.68
CA VAL A 57 -3.37 -2.23 9.68
C VAL A 57 -4.77 -1.65 9.70
N THR A 58 -5.31 -1.32 8.54
CA THR A 58 -6.70 -0.87 8.40
C THR A 58 -7.64 -2.06 8.32
N ASN A 59 -8.70 -2.09 9.12
CA ASN A 59 -9.75 -3.11 9.09
C ASN A 59 -10.97 -2.55 8.36
N TYR A 60 -10.98 -2.75 7.06
CA TYR A 60 -11.95 -2.15 6.13
C TYR A 60 -13.38 -2.67 6.33
N GLY A 61 -13.50 -3.93 6.76
CA GLY A 61 -14.77 -4.63 6.86
C GLY A 61 -14.94 -5.71 5.80
N SER A 62 -15.99 -6.48 5.93
CA SER A 62 -16.29 -7.61 5.05
C SER A 62 -17.80 -7.84 4.90
N GLY A 63 -18.20 -8.65 3.92
CA GLY A 63 -19.60 -9.06 3.76
C GLY A 63 -20.58 -7.91 3.54
N GLY A 64 -20.13 -6.76 2.99
CA GLY A 64 -20.96 -5.58 2.77
C GLY A 64 -21.16 -4.73 4.02
N GLN A 65 -20.42 -5.00 5.10
CA GLN A 65 -20.38 -4.17 6.31
C GLN A 65 -19.03 -3.47 6.40
N SER A 66 -19.05 -2.15 6.50
CA SER A 66 -17.86 -1.34 6.67
C SER A 66 -17.29 -1.51 8.08
N GLY A 67 -15.99 -1.78 8.17
CA GLY A 67 -15.24 -1.72 9.42
C GLY A 67 -15.01 -0.28 9.88
N ASN A 68 -14.51 -0.13 11.10
CA ASN A 68 -14.18 1.16 11.70
C ASN A 68 -13.02 1.07 12.69
N SER A 69 -12.04 0.24 12.42
CA SER A 69 -10.93 0.08 13.36
C SER A 69 -9.58 -0.10 12.67
N LEU A 70 -8.52 0.12 13.45
CA LEU A 70 -7.15 -0.17 13.08
C LEU A 70 -6.58 -1.22 14.03
N THR A 71 -5.67 -2.06 13.56
CA THR A 71 -4.91 -3.00 14.41
C THR A 71 -3.46 -2.55 14.47
N LEU A 72 -2.95 -2.29 15.67
CA LEU A 72 -1.54 -1.99 15.92
C LEU A 72 -0.78 -3.26 16.32
N ILE A 73 0.31 -3.56 15.62
CA ILE A 73 1.13 -4.75 15.78
C ILE A 73 2.55 -4.35 16.17
N ASP A 74 3.15 -5.02 17.15
CA ASP A 74 4.58 -4.98 17.43
C ASP A 74 5.25 -6.08 16.57
N VAL A 75 5.99 -5.68 15.56
CA VAL A 75 6.66 -6.56 14.60
C VAL A 75 7.72 -7.42 15.31
N VAL A 76 8.48 -6.81 16.22
CA VAL A 76 9.59 -7.49 16.93
C VAL A 76 9.10 -8.53 17.92
N ASN A 77 8.00 -8.23 18.64
CA ASN A 77 7.42 -9.17 19.60
C ASN A 77 6.36 -10.08 18.96
N ALA A 78 6.11 -9.93 17.66
CA ALA A 78 5.12 -10.69 16.89
C ALA A 78 3.75 -10.74 17.60
N GLY A 79 3.24 -9.58 18.00
CA GLY A 79 2.02 -9.52 18.80
C GLY A 79 1.14 -8.31 18.48
N VAL A 80 -0.18 -8.50 18.63
CA VAL A 80 -1.15 -7.40 18.56
C VAL A 80 -1.01 -6.56 19.83
N VAL A 81 -0.75 -5.26 19.67
CA VAL A 81 -0.65 -4.31 20.78
C VAL A 81 -2.04 -3.87 21.21
N LYS A 82 -2.85 -3.42 20.27
CA LYS A 82 -4.23 -2.97 20.49
C LYS A 82 -5.01 -2.83 19.21
N THR A 83 -6.34 -2.75 19.34
CA THR A 83 -7.25 -2.29 18.30
C THR A 83 -7.68 -0.86 18.63
N ILE A 84 -7.67 0.02 17.63
CA ILE A 84 -8.10 1.43 17.74
C ILE A 84 -9.45 1.54 17.06
N ASP A 85 -10.47 1.98 17.79
CA ASP A 85 -11.81 2.24 17.27
C ASP A 85 -11.87 3.65 16.67
N LEU A 86 -12.29 3.77 15.42
CA LEU A 86 -12.46 5.04 14.71
C LEU A 86 -13.88 5.64 14.88
N GLY A 87 -14.74 5.01 15.67
CA GLY A 87 -16.09 5.50 15.99
C GLY A 87 -16.99 5.59 14.77
N GLU A 88 -17.38 6.81 14.40
CA GLU A 88 -18.26 7.08 13.25
C GLU A 88 -17.55 7.01 11.89
N TYR A 89 -16.22 6.97 11.88
CA TYR A 89 -15.43 6.91 10.65
C TYR A 89 -15.27 5.47 10.19
N LYS A 90 -15.76 5.20 8.97
CA LYS A 90 -15.92 3.83 8.46
C LYS A 90 -15.18 3.58 7.16
N ALA A 91 -15.01 2.30 6.86
CA ALA A 91 -14.26 1.81 5.72
C ALA A 91 -12.83 2.42 5.67
N PRO A 92 -12.02 2.26 6.75
CA PRO A 92 -10.63 2.71 6.73
C PRO A 92 -9.85 1.91 5.68
N HIS A 93 -9.16 2.60 4.75
CA HIS A 93 -8.47 1.95 3.65
C HIS A 93 -6.98 2.28 3.62
N GLY A 94 -6.57 3.34 2.95
CA GLY A 94 -5.17 3.76 2.90
C GLY A 94 -4.66 4.24 4.25
N VAL A 95 -3.42 3.91 4.58
CA VAL A 95 -2.76 4.33 5.83
C VAL A 95 -1.32 4.69 5.57
N GLU A 96 -0.84 5.78 6.17
CA GLU A 96 0.58 6.16 6.24
C GLU A 96 0.89 6.83 7.59
N TRP A 97 2.04 6.52 8.16
CA TRP A 97 2.55 7.21 9.34
C TRP A 97 2.97 8.63 8.99
N VAL A 98 2.41 9.60 9.71
CA VAL A 98 2.74 11.03 9.56
C VAL A 98 4.02 11.36 10.32
N ASP A 99 4.18 10.77 11.49
CA ASP A 99 5.33 10.88 12.39
C ASP A 99 5.34 9.70 13.38
N ASP A 100 6.23 9.73 14.37
CA ASP A 100 6.42 8.64 15.34
C ASP A 100 5.17 8.30 16.17
N GLY A 101 4.15 9.14 16.19
CA GLY A 101 2.96 8.96 17.03
C GLY A 101 1.64 9.07 16.30
N ARG A 102 1.62 9.51 15.04
CA ARG A 102 0.38 9.76 14.30
C ARG A 102 0.39 9.09 12.93
N ALA A 103 -0.79 8.63 12.52
CA ALA A 103 -1.01 8.08 11.19
C ALA A 103 -2.20 8.78 10.50
N ALA A 104 -2.08 8.95 9.19
CA ALA A 104 -3.14 9.41 8.30
C ALA A 104 -3.87 8.20 7.72
N VAL A 105 -5.20 8.21 7.78
CA VAL A 105 -6.04 7.09 7.33
C VAL A 105 -7.19 7.62 6.51
N THR A 106 -7.38 7.08 5.30
CA THR A 106 -8.59 7.37 4.52
C THR A 106 -9.78 6.62 5.08
N VAL A 107 -10.95 7.25 5.09
CA VAL A 107 -12.22 6.67 5.53
C VAL A 107 -13.25 6.89 4.43
N GLU A 108 -13.46 5.84 3.64
CA GLU A 108 -14.20 5.94 2.37
C GLU A 108 -15.64 6.37 2.53
N ASP A 109 -16.35 5.79 3.51
CA ASP A 109 -17.77 6.10 3.75
C ASP A 109 -17.98 7.56 4.18
N ASN A 110 -16.96 8.16 4.81
CA ASN A 110 -17.01 9.54 5.28
C ASN A 110 -16.42 10.55 4.30
N GLN A 111 -15.85 10.09 3.17
CA GLN A 111 -15.19 10.97 2.19
C GLN A 111 -14.16 11.89 2.85
N ALA A 112 -13.29 11.30 3.66
CA ALA A 112 -12.33 12.05 4.47
C ALA A 112 -11.00 11.31 4.65
N LEU A 113 -10.00 12.08 5.09
CA LEU A 113 -8.79 11.61 5.72
C LEU A 113 -8.86 11.96 7.20
N VAL A 114 -8.59 11.01 8.07
CA VAL A 114 -8.43 11.25 9.50
C VAL A 114 -6.97 11.09 9.92
N VAL A 115 -6.53 11.89 10.89
CA VAL A 115 -5.23 11.71 11.55
C VAL A 115 -5.50 11.15 12.95
N VAL A 116 -4.86 10.03 13.24
CA VAL A 116 -5.04 9.27 14.48
C VAL A 116 -3.78 9.38 15.33
N ASP A 117 -3.93 9.80 16.59
CA ASP A 117 -2.90 9.68 17.63
C ASP A 117 -2.85 8.21 18.05
N ILE A 118 -1.76 7.54 17.73
CA ILE A 118 -1.65 6.09 17.91
C ILE A 118 -1.53 5.72 19.39
N GLU A 119 -0.85 6.50 20.21
CA GLU A 119 -0.70 6.23 21.64
C GLU A 119 -2.05 6.33 22.35
N LYS A 120 -2.80 7.40 22.12
CA LYS A 120 -4.11 7.62 22.72
C LYS A 120 -5.22 6.77 22.10
N GLY A 121 -5.06 6.40 20.82
CA GLY A 121 -6.11 5.74 20.04
C GLY A 121 -7.27 6.70 19.70
N GLU A 122 -6.96 7.97 19.49
CA GLU A 122 -7.96 9.04 19.25
C GLU A 122 -7.73 9.71 17.89
N ILE A 123 -8.82 10.08 17.22
CA ILE A 123 -8.76 10.93 16.04
C ILE A 123 -8.50 12.36 16.48
N VAL A 124 -7.39 12.93 16.04
CA VAL A 124 -6.97 14.31 16.38
C VAL A 124 -7.31 15.30 15.27
N GLN A 125 -7.59 14.83 14.06
CA GLN A 125 -7.97 15.68 12.94
C GLN A 125 -8.80 14.88 11.94
N ALA A 126 -9.76 15.55 11.28
CA ALA A 126 -10.50 14.99 10.14
C ALA A 126 -10.60 16.05 9.05
N ILE A 127 -10.23 15.67 7.82
CA ILE A 127 -10.22 16.56 6.65
C ILE A 127 -11.11 15.98 5.57
N GLY A 128 -12.22 16.64 5.26
CA GLY A 128 -13.14 16.23 4.22
C GLY A 128 -12.54 16.38 2.82
N THR A 129 -12.66 15.34 1.99
CA THR A 129 -12.27 15.37 0.59
C THR A 129 -13.39 15.86 -0.31
N ASP A 130 -14.65 15.71 0.10
CA ASP A 130 -15.87 15.88 -0.71
C ASP A 130 -15.80 15.10 -2.02
N GLN A 131 -15.11 13.95 -2.00
CA GLN A 131 -14.91 13.08 -3.13
C GLN A 131 -15.35 11.66 -2.79
N GLN A 132 -15.88 10.96 -3.78
CA GLN A 132 -16.39 9.62 -3.59
C GLN A 132 -15.25 8.59 -3.56
N VAL A 133 -15.30 7.72 -2.54
CA VAL A 133 -14.35 6.61 -2.35
C VAL A 133 -12.93 7.13 -2.27
N SER A 134 -12.62 7.90 -1.21
CA SER A 134 -11.25 8.32 -0.88
C SER A 134 -10.46 7.12 -0.37
N HIS A 135 -9.63 6.56 -1.23
CA HIS A 135 -9.12 5.20 -1.15
C HIS A 135 -7.67 5.12 -0.62
N MET A 136 -6.69 5.35 -1.49
CA MET A 136 -5.28 5.34 -1.08
C MET A 136 -4.83 6.71 -0.63
N VAL A 137 -3.78 6.75 0.18
CA VAL A 137 -3.09 7.96 0.61
C VAL A 137 -1.60 7.84 0.35
N ALA A 138 -0.96 8.96 0.02
CA ALA A 138 0.49 9.12 0.02
C ALA A 138 0.84 10.48 0.63
N LEU A 139 1.94 10.54 1.39
CA LEU A 139 2.44 11.78 1.96
C LEU A 139 3.52 12.40 1.07
N ASP A 140 3.65 13.72 1.11
CA ASP A 140 4.84 14.36 0.57
C ASP A 140 6.07 14.07 1.46
N PRO A 141 7.30 14.23 0.93
CA PRO A 141 8.50 13.84 1.66
C PRO A 141 8.72 14.57 2.99
N ASP A 142 8.08 15.71 3.21
CA ASP A 142 8.17 16.47 4.46
C ASP A 142 6.98 16.22 5.41
N GLY A 143 6.05 15.33 5.04
CA GLY A 143 4.91 14.93 5.85
C GLY A 143 3.86 16.04 6.08
N ARG A 144 3.90 17.11 5.29
CA ARG A 144 2.97 18.24 5.46
C ARG A 144 1.70 18.12 4.66
N ARG A 145 1.76 17.42 3.53
CA ARG A 145 0.63 17.20 2.64
C ARG A 145 0.34 15.72 2.49
N ALA A 146 -0.93 15.42 2.42
CA ALA A 146 -1.42 14.12 2.01
C ALA A 146 -2.15 14.23 0.67
N TYR A 147 -1.96 13.23 -0.17
CA TYR A 147 -2.65 13.06 -1.44
C TYR A 147 -3.55 11.83 -1.34
N THR A 148 -4.87 12.01 -1.46
CA THR A 148 -5.80 10.88 -1.45
C THR A 148 -6.34 10.62 -2.85
N ALA A 149 -6.23 9.38 -3.32
CA ALA A 149 -6.85 8.97 -4.56
C ALA A 149 -8.34 8.67 -4.32
N ASN A 150 -9.21 9.18 -5.19
CA ASN A 150 -10.67 9.10 -5.05
C ASN A 150 -11.25 8.33 -6.23
N ILE A 151 -11.51 7.03 -6.02
CA ILE A 151 -11.92 6.10 -7.09
C ILE A 151 -13.21 6.56 -7.77
N GLY A 152 -14.23 6.90 -7.00
CA GLY A 152 -15.54 7.25 -7.51
C GLY A 152 -15.57 8.59 -8.23
N SER A 153 -14.68 9.51 -7.87
CA SER A 153 -14.60 10.86 -8.47
C SER A 153 -13.55 10.99 -9.58
N GLY A 154 -12.67 9.99 -9.75
CA GLY A 154 -11.59 10.06 -10.75
C GLY A 154 -10.62 11.22 -10.52
N SER A 155 -10.24 11.45 -9.28
CA SER A 155 -9.47 12.61 -8.84
C SER A 155 -8.51 12.27 -7.71
N ILE A 156 -7.63 13.19 -7.37
CA ILE A 156 -6.96 13.23 -6.08
C ILE A 156 -7.42 14.45 -5.27
N SER A 157 -7.38 14.33 -3.94
CA SER A 157 -7.46 15.46 -3.03
C SER A 157 -6.11 15.77 -2.45
N VAL A 158 -5.73 17.04 -2.44
CA VAL A 158 -4.52 17.56 -1.79
C VAL A 158 -4.94 18.14 -0.45
N LEU A 159 -4.39 17.60 0.63
CA LEU A 159 -4.76 17.93 2.00
C LEU A 159 -3.54 18.47 2.75
N ASN A 160 -3.69 19.59 3.45
CA ASN A 160 -2.65 20.15 4.30
C ASN A 160 -2.85 19.63 5.74
N LEU A 161 -1.94 18.78 6.21
CA LEU A 161 -2.03 18.16 7.52
C LEU A 161 -1.76 19.14 8.66
N ALA A 162 -1.00 20.21 8.41
CA ALA A 162 -0.71 21.21 9.44
C ALA A 162 -1.91 22.15 9.70
N SER A 163 -2.61 22.58 8.64
CA SER A 163 -3.78 23.45 8.79
C SER A 163 -5.10 22.69 8.95
N GLY A 164 -5.15 21.41 8.59
CA GLY A 164 -6.39 20.64 8.57
C GLY A 164 -7.33 20.99 7.43
N GLU A 165 -6.81 21.55 6.35
CA GLU A 165 -7.61 22.03 5.23
C GLU A 165 -7.35 21.26 3.95
N ARG A 166 -8.41 21.05 3.16
CA ARG A 166 -8.26 20.62 1.78
C ARG A 166 -7.78 21.78 0.92
N VAL A 167 -6.62 21.62 0.30
CA VAL A 167 -6.04 22.63 -0.59
C VAL A 167 -6.76 22.62 -1.95
N ARG A 168 -6.96 21.43 -2.53
CA ARG A 168 -7.53 21.28 -3.88
C ARG A 168 -7.96 19.85 -4.16
N ASN A 169 -8.95 19.70 -5.06
CA ASN A 169 -9.19 18.45 -5.78
C ASN A 169 -8.71 18.60 -7.22
N VAL A 170 -8.02 17.58 -7.75
CA VAL A 170 -7.46 17.56 -9.10
C VAL A 170 -8.00 16.33 -9.84
N VAL A 171 -8.65 16.54 -10.98
CA VAL A 171 -9.11 15.44 -11.84
C VAL A 171 -7.89 14.76 -12.45
N THR A 172 -7.83 13.44 -12.38
CA THR A 172 -6.73 12.63 -12.95
C THR A 172 -7.23 11.65 -14.01
N GLY A 173 -8.26 10.88 -13.71
CA GLY A 173 -8.84 9.91 -14.62
C GLY A 173 -9.79 8.97 -13.90
N ASN A 174 -10.67 8.31 -14.65
CA ASN A 174 -11.67 7.42 -14.07
C ASN A 174 -11.02 6.28 -13.28
N GLY A 175 -11.50 6.10 -12.04
CA GLY A 175 -11.00 5.06 -11.15
C GLY A 175 -9.62 5.38 -10.56
N ALA A 176 -9.35 6.64 -10.19
CA ALA A 176 -8.14 7.02 -9.48
C ALA A 176 -8.02 6.22 -8.17
N GLU A 177 -7.03 5.33 -8.08
CA GLU A 177 -6.92 4.36 -6.98
C GLU A 177 -5.58 4.40 -6.27
N GLY A 178 -4.50 3.98 -6.90
CA GLY A 178 -3.16 4.05 -6.33
C GLY A 178 -2.58 5.44 -6.42
N VAL A 179 -1.84 5.85 -5.40
CA VAL A 179 -1.09 7.11 -5.37
C VAL A 179 0.27 6.90 -4.75
N ALA A 180 1.31 7.51 -5.33
CA ALA A 180 2.66 7.53 -4.77
C ALA A 180 3.32 8.88 -5.02
N VAL A 181 4.20 9.30 -4.13
CA VAL A 181 5.01 10.52 -4.31
C VAL A 181 6.47 10.11 -4.53
N SER A 182 7.02 10.48 -5.67
CA SER A 182 8.41 10.17 -5.99
C SER A 182 9.38 11.07 -5.21
N SER A 183 10.66 10.69 -5.14
CA SER A 183 11.73 11.49 -4.54
C SER A 183 11.93 12.86 -5.19
N LEU A 184 11.38 13.06 -6.39
CA LEU A 184 11.36 14.34 -7.10
C LEU A 184 10.15 15.21 -6.74
N GLY A 185 9.28 14.76 -5.84
CA GLY A 185 8.05 15.45 -5.45
C GLY A 185 6.92 15.33 -6.48
N HIS A 186 7.03 14.46 -7.49
CA HIS A 186 5.95 14.21 -8.43
C HIS A 186 4.93 13.22 -7.83
N VAL A 187 3.65 13.53 -8.00
CA VAL A 187 2.54 12.69 -7.53
C VAL A 187 2.07 11.82 -8.70
N TRP A 188 2.17 10.51 -8.51
CA TRP A 188 1.78 9.50 -9.49
C TRP A 188 0.45 8.89 -9.08
N VAL A 189 -0.51 8.87 -10.00
CA VAL A 189 -1.88 8.39 -9.74
C VAL A 189 -2.25 7.35 -10.77
N THR A 190 -2.61 6.15 -10.33
CA THR A 190 -3.13 5.12 -11.22
C THR A 190 -4.64 5.31 -11.42
N ASN A 191 -5.10 5.31 -12.66
CA ASN A 191 -6.50 5.45 -13.02
C ASN A 191 -6.98 4.12 -13.62
N ARG A 192 -7.42 3.21 -12.76
CA ARG A 192 -7.67 1.81 -13.13
C ARG A 192 -8.75 1.60 -14.19
N ALA A 193 -9.76 2.47 -14.23
CA ALA A 193 -10.85 2.38 -15.19
C ALA A 193 -10.55 3.13 -16.50
N ALA A 194 -9.61 4.07 -16.46
CA ALA A 194 -9.12 4.79 -17.64
C ALA A 194 -7.93 4.09 -18.31
N ASP A 195 -7.34 3.06 -17.67
CA ASP A 195 -6.11 2.42 -18.13
C ASP A 195 -4.96 3.43 -18.35
N THR A 196 -4.82 4.41 -17.44
CA THR A 196 -3.76 5.45 -17.47
C THR A 196 -3.08 5.62 -16.12
N VAL A 197 -1.90 6.25 -16.15
CA VAL A 197 -1.24 6.83 -14.98
C VAL A 197 -1.07 8.32 -15.22
N THR A 198 -1.54 9.15 -14.28
CA THR A 198 -1.38 10.59 -14.32
C THR A 198 -0.24 11.01 -13.40
N VAL A 199 0.70 11.82 -13.90
CA VAL A 199 1.78 12.39 -13.09
C VAL A 199 1.53 13.88 -12.93
N LEU A 200 1.52 14.33 -11.66
CA LEU A 200 1.33 15.73 -11.30
C LEU A 200 2.61 16.29 -10.68
N ASP A 201 2.81 17.58 -10.86
CA ASP A 201 3.75 18.36 -10.07
C ASP A 201 3.19 18.56 -8.66
N GLY A 202 3.92 18.14 -7.62
CA GLY A 202 3.45 18.16 -6.22
C GLY A 202 3.37 19.57 -5.62
N GLU A 203 3.95 20.59 -6.25
CA GLU A 203 3.88 21.98 -5.79
C GLU A 203 2.74 22.77 -6.46
N THR A 204 2.60 22.63 -7.77
CA THR A 204 1.61 23.37 -8.56
C THR A 204 0.33 22.57 -8.80
N TYR A 205 0.38 21.26 -8.60
CA TYR A 205 -0.71 20.31 -8.87
C TYR A 205 -1.15 20.28 -10.33
N THR A 206 -0.26 20.67 -11.22
CA THR A 206 -0.51 20.62 -12.67
C THR A 206 -0.10 19.27 -13.23
N THR A 207 -0.84 18.78 -14.22
CA THR A 207 -0.50 17.54 -14.91
C THR A 207 0.79 17.73 -15.72
N LEU A 208 1.83 16.98 -15.38
CA LEU A 208 3.08 16.89 -16.11
C LEU A 208 2.98 15.89 -17.27
N LYS A 209 2.31 14.76 -17.01
CA LYS A 209 2.19 13.67 -17.96
C LYS A 209 0.94 12.84 -17.71
N GLU A 210 0.35 12.35 -18.79
CA GLU A 210 -0.57 11.21 -18.79
C GLU A 210 0.10 10.08 -19.58
N ILE A 211 0.16 8.90 -18.97
CA ILE A 211 0.83 7.70 -19.48
C ILE A 211 -0.23 6.64 -19.73
N ALA A 212 -0.31 6.10 -20.95
CA ALA A 212 -1.14 4.93 -21.21
C ALA A 212 -0.61 3.72 -20.44
N SER A 213 -1.46 3.08 -19.65
CA SER A 213 -1.12 1.93 -18.81
C SER A 213 -2.24 0.88 -18.88
N PRO A 214 -2.43 0.25 -20.05
CA PRO A 214 -3.53 -0.70 -20.23
C PRO A 214 -3.33 -1.94 -19.36
N GLY A 215 -4.42 -2.49 -18.82
CA GLY A 215 -4.36 -3.68 -18.00
C GLY A 215 -4.75 -3.47 -16.53
N PHE A 216 -5.52 -2.42 -16.24
CA PHE A 216 -6.02 -2.10 -14.92
C PHE A 216 -4.90 -1.71 -13.93
N PRO A 217 -4.23 -0.55 -14.13
CA PRO A 217 -3.23 -0.07 -13.20
C PRO A 217 -3.88 0.22 -11.84
N ILE A 218 -3.38 -0.41 -10.76
CA ILE A 218 -4.12 -0.41 -9.49
C ILE A 218 -3.32 0.20 -8.33
N ARG A 219 -2.06 -0.19 -8.12
CA ARG A 219 -1.21 0.36 -7.06
C ARG A 219 0.03 1.02 -7.64
N ALA A 220 0.57 1.97 -6.91
CA ALA A 220 1.85 2.61 -7.22
C ALA A 220 2.74 2.67 -5.98
N ALA A 221 4.04 2.48 -6.16
CA ALA A 221 5.05 2.66 -5.12
C ALA A 221 6.27 3.39 -5.69
N ALA A 222 6.80 4.36 -4.95
CA ALA A 222 8.03 5.05 -5.34
C ALA A 222 9.25 4.38 -4.69
N THR A 223 10.36 4.31 -5.42
CA THR A 223 11.61 3.78 -4.90
C THR A 223 12.57 4.91 -4.52
N PRO A 224 13.48 4.70 -3.55
CA PRO A 224 14.52 5.68 -3.22
C PRO A 224 15.50 5.91 -4.38
N LYS A 225 15.52 5.03 -5.39
CA LYS A 225 16.37 5.12 -6.59
C LYS A 225 15.74 5.93 -7.74
N GLY A 226 14.63 6.61 -7.49
CA GLY A 226 13.97 7.46 -8.49
C GLY A 226 13.18 6.68 -9.55
N GLN A 227 12.63 5.56 -9.17
CA GLN A 227 11.70 4.80 -9.99
C GLN A 227 10.29 4.84 -9.37
N VAL A 228 9.27 4.57 -10.18
CA VAL A 228 7.90 4.35 -9.72
C VAL A 228 7.40 3.05 -10.30
N LEU A 229 6.90 2.20 -9.43
CA LEU A 229 6.35 0.88 -9.72
C LEU A 229 4.84 0.99 -9.85
N VAL A 230 4.26 0.32 -10.84
CA VAL A 230 2.80 0.25 -11.02
C VAL A 230 2.41 -1.19 -11.29
N THR A 231 1.50 -1.74 -10.47
CA THR A 231 0.90 -3.04 -10.74
C THR A 231 -0.28 -2.90 -11.72
N ARG A 232 -0.35 -3.80 -12.70
CA ARG A 232 -1.46 -3.93 -13.66
C ARG A 232 -2.21 -5.22 -13.38
N ALA A 233 -3.28 -5.14 -12.60
CA ALA A 233 -3.96 -6.30 -12.03
C ALA A 233 -4.54 -7.25 -13.09
N ARG A 234 -5.17 -6.72 -14.15
CA ARG A 234 -5.74 -7.52 -15.24
C ARG A 234 -4.67 -8.10 -16.16
N ALA A 235 -3.60 -7.32 -16.41
CA ALA A 235 -2.51 -7.79 -17.27
C ALA A 235 -1.58 -8.79 -16.57
N GLY A 236 -1.60 -8.88 -15.23
CA GLY A 236 -0.69 -9.74 -14.49
C GLY A 236 0.76 -9.23 -14.51
N GLU A 237 0.95 -7.90 -14.40
CA GLU A 237 2.26 -7.27 -14.65
C GLU A 237 2.63 -6.26 -13.55
N LEU A 238 3.94 -6.07 -13.39
CA LEU A 238 4.56 -4.92 -12.72
C LEU A 238 5.29 -4.08 -13.75
N VAL A 239 5.01 -2.78 -13.78
CA VAL A 239 5.72 -1.83 -14.65
C VAL A 239 6.58 -0.91 -13.82
N VAL A 240 7.81 -0.72 -14.25
CA VAL A 240 8.80 0.18 -13.64
C VAL A 240 8.98 1.39 -14.54
N TYR A 241 8.74 2.58 -13.99
CA TYR A 241 8.94 3.86 -14.67
C TYR A 241 10.11 4.62 -14.07
N ASP A 242 10.78 5.43 -14.88
CA ASP A 242 11.72 6.46 -14.42
C ASP A 242 10.93 7.68 -13.94
N ALA A 243 11.13 8.09 -12.69
CA ALA A 243 10.36 9.17 -12.06
C ALA A 243 10.66 10.57 -12.63
N GLY A 244 11.80 10.75 -13.31
CA GLY A 244 12.19 12.03 -13.89
C GLY A 244 11.78 12.19 -15.34
N THR A 245 11.90 11.14 -16.14
CA THR A 245 11.57 11.15 -17.58
C THR A 245 10.15 10.67 -17.88
N PHE A 246 9.51 10.01 -16.91
CA PHE A 246 8.18 9.39 -17.02
C PHE A 246 8.12 8.26 -18.07
N SER A 247 9.27 7.73 -18.44
CA SER A 247 9.37 6.64 -19.41
C SER A 247 9.34 5.28 -18.71
N GLU A 248 8.74 4.30 -19.36
CA GLU A 248 8.82 2.92 -18.96
C GLU A 248 10.27 2.43 -19.08
N ILE A 249 10.82 1.89 -17.99
CA ILE A 249 12.13 1.24 -17.94
C ILE A 249 11.96 -0.24 -18.26
N ARG A 250 10.92 -0.87 -17.67
CA ARG A 250 10.72 -2.32 -17.71
C ARG A 250 9.28 -2.70 -17.43
N THR A 251 8.83 -3.79 -18.01
CA THR A 251 7.64 -4.53 -17.62
C THR A 251 8.06 -5.95 -17.19
N VAL A 252 7.60 -6.37 -16.03
CA VAL A 252 7.75 -7.74 -15.49
C VAL A 252 6.39 -8.41 -15.59
N ALA A 253 6.26 -9.42 -16.45
CA ALA A 253 5.07 -10.24 -16.54
C ALA A 253 5.17 -11.40 -15.53
N PHE A 254 4.09 -11.65 -14.79
CA PHE A 254 4.04 -12.72 -13.80
C PHE A 254 3.40 -13.97 -14.41
N ASP A 255 4.22 -15.03 -14.52
CA ASP A 255 3.75 -16.37 -14.91
C ASP A 255 3.35 -17.14 -13.63
N ILE A 256 2.20 -16.77 -13.07
CA ILE A 256 1.68 -17.33 -11.82
C ILE A 256 0.23 -17.71 -12.03
N ASP A 257 -0.06 -18.99 -11.85
CA ASP A 257 -1.41 -19.52 -11.97
C ASP A 257 -2.35 -18.95 -10.88
N SER A 258 -3.52 -18.51 -11.31
CA SER A 258 -4.62 -18.19 -10.40
C SER A 258 -5.15 -19.45 -9.73
N LEU A 259 -5.46 -19.38 -8.42
CA LEU A 259 -6.13 -20.48 -7.67
C LEU A 259 -7.64 -20.56 -7.94
N GLY A 260 -8.12 -19.80 -8.90
CA GLY A 260 -9.55 -19.68 -9.25
C GLY A 260 -10.18 -18.42 -8.66
N ALA A 261 -11.33 -18.11 -9.19
CA ALA A 261 -12.01 -16.82 -8.98
C ALA A 261 -13.07 -16.85 -7.88
N GLU A 262 -13.54 -18.05 -7.47
CA GLU A 262 -14.67 -18.20 -6.56
C GLU A 262 -14.40 -17.62 -5.17
N GLY A 263 -15.24 -16.66 -4.75
CA GLY A 263 -15.16 -16.00 -3.46
C GLY A 263 -13.95 -15.06 -3.31
N ARG A 264 -13.36 -14.60 -4.41
CA ARG A 264 -12.23 -13.66 -4.42
C ARG A 264 -12.66 -12.26 -4.87
N LEU A 265 -11.88 -11.24 -4.50
CA LEU A 265 -12.18 -9.81 -4.67
C LEU A 265 -12.63 -9.44 -6.09
N PHE A 266 -11.91 -9.90 -7.10
CA PHE A 266 -12.24 -9.59 -8.49
C PHE A 266 -12.96 -10.73 -9.21
N GLY A 267 -13.17 -11.89 -8.53
CA GLY A 267 -13.78 -13.06 -9.13
C GLY A 267 -13.08 -13.44 -10.44
N ASP A 268 -13.87 -13.77 -11.45
CA ASP A 268 -13.42 -14.15 -12.79
C ASP A 268 -13.15 -12.95 -13.72
N ARG A 269 -13.26 -11.72 -13.20
CA ARG A 269 -13.17 -10.47 -13.96
C ARG A 269 -11.89 -10.33 -14.78
N PHE A 270 -10.79 -10.89 -14.29
CA PHE A 270 -9.46 -10.77 -14.90
C PHE A 270 -8.92 -12.10 -15.46
N GLY A 271 -9.80 -13.11 -15.65
CA GLY A 271 -9.43 -14.40 -16.23
C GLY A 271 -8.37 -15.12 -15.41
N ASP A 272 -7.31 -15.58 -16.08
CA ASP A 272 -6.22 -16.36 -15.44
C ASP A 272 -5.19 -15.50 -14.71
N SER A 273 -5.36 -14.17 -14.65
CA SER A 273 -4.44 -13.30 -13.94
C SER A 273 -4.34 -13.69 -12.46
N SER A 274 -3.13 -13.74 -11.93
CA SER A 274 -2.87 -13.86 -10.50
C SER A 274 -3.31 -12.62 -9.69
N VAL A 275 -3.70 -11.55 -10.38
CA VAL A 275 -4.16 -10.28 -9.84
C VAL A 275 -3.11 -9.63 -8.92
N PRO A 276 -1.98 -9.14 -9.48
CA PRO A 276 -1.02 -8.35 -8.72
C PRO A 276 -1.66 -7.04 -8.27
N ILE A 277 -1.70 -6.79 -6.95
CA ILE A 277 -2.29 -5.60 -6.34
C ILE A 277 -1.22 -4.85 -5.54
N GLY A 278 -1.05 -5.19 -4.27
CA GLY A 278 -0.11 -4.51 -3.38
C GLY A 278 1.31 -4.55 -3.93
N VAL A 279 2.00 -3.43 -3.84
CA VAL A 279 3.41 -3.33 -4.22
C VAL A 279 4.14 -2.42 -3.26
N ILE A 280 5.26 -2.91 -2.73
CA ILE A 280 6.19 -2.14 -1.92
C ILE A 280 7.63 -2.44 -2.34
N VAL A 281 8.57 -1.66 -1.82
CA VAL A 281 10.00 -1.84 -2.05
C VAL A 281 10.75 -1.97 -0.72
N ASP A 282 11.90 -2.61 -0.75
CA ASP A 282 12.84 -2.58 0.36
C ASP A 282 13.46 -1.18 0.54
N GLU A 283 14.13 -0.94 1.66
CA GLU A 283 14.76 0.35 1.96
C GLU A 283 15.84 0.76 0.95
N THR A 284 16.43 -0.20 0.26
CA THR A 284 17.49 0.05 -0.72
C THR A 284 16.93 0.36 -2.11
N GLY A 285 15.68 0.01 -2.37
CA GLY A 285 15.07 0.04 -3.70
C GLY A 285 15.72 -0.95 -4.66
N GLU A 286 16.21 -2.09 -4.16
CA GLU A 286 16.77 -3.19 -4.97
C GLU A 286 15.71 -4.25 -5.27
N HIS A 287 14.81 -4.50 -4.31
CA HIS A 287 13.76 -5.48 -4.46
C HIS A 287 12.37 -4.85 -4.30
N ALA A 288 11.44 -5.32 -5.10
CA ALA A 288 10.03 -5.06 -4.94
C ALA A 288 9.31 -6.33 -4.49
N TYR A 289 8.29 -6.17 -3.66
CA TYR A 289 7.38 -7.23 -3.24
C TYR A 289 6.01 -6.93 -3.81
N VAL A 290 5.42 -7.91 -4.49
CA VAL A 290 4.10 -7.77 -5.12
C VAL A 290 3.16 -8.85 -4.62
N ALA A 291 2.02 -8.43 -4.07
CA ALA A 291 0.97 -9.33 -3.60
C ALA A 291 0.05 -9.76 -4.75
N HIS A 292 -0.21 -11.06 -4.86
CA HIS A 292 -1.07 -11.67 -5.88
C HIS A 292 -2.36 -12.20 -5.24
N ALA A 293 -3.43 -11.38 -5.28
CA ALA A 293 -4.68 -11.67 -4.57
C ALA A 293 -5.38 -12.96 -5.05
N ASN A 294 -5.21 -13.36 -6.30
CA ASN A 294 -5.81 -14.61 -6.82
C ASN A 294 -4.88 -15.83 -6.72
N ALA A 295 -3.68 -15.69 -6.16
CA ALA A 295 -2.71 -16.78 -6.05
C ALA A 295 -2.21 -17.04 -4.61
N ASP A 296 -2.57 -16.22 -3.63
CA ASP A 296 -2.17 -16.32 -2.22
C ASP A 296 -0.63 -16.35 -2.03
N VAL A 297 0.07 -15.63 -2.90
CA VAL A 297 1.53 -15.52 -2.88
C VAL A 297 1.98 -14.07 -3.03
N ILE A 298 3.23 -13.84 -2.68
CA ILE A 298 3.94 -12.59 -2.93
C ILE A 298 5.17 -12.94 -3.77
N THR A 299 5.43 -12.17 -4.82
CA THR A 299 6.68 -12.24 -5.57
C THR A 299 7.67 -11.24 -5.01
N GLU A 300 8.92 -11.65 -4.89
CA GLU A 300 10.07 -10.79 -4.74
C GLU A 300 10.73 -10.61 -6.11
N VAL A 301 10.86 -9.37 -6.54
CA VAL A 301 11.40 -9.00 -7.86
C VAL A 301 12.68 -8.20 -7.68
N ASP A 302 13.77 -8.65 -8.29
CA ASP A 302 15.00 -7.85 -8.44
C ASP A 302 14.74 -6.73 -9.46
N LEU A 303 14.76 -5.49 -9.02
CA LEU A 303 14.45 -4.33 -9.86
C LEU A 303 15.54 -4.02 -10.89
N SER A 304 16.76 -4.51 -10.70
CA SER A 304 17.87 -4.33 -11.64
C SER A 304 17.78 -5.25 -12.85
N SER A 305 17.41 -6.52 -12.65
CA SER A 305 17.24 -7.52 -13.71
C SER A 305 15.79 -7.63 -14.19
N GLY A 306 14.82 -7.44 -13.32
CA GLY A 306 13.40 -7.72 -13.52
C GLY A 306 13.04 -9.18 -13.28
N ASP A 307 13.94 -9.97 -12.70
CA ASP A 307 13.69 -11.37 -12.41
C ASP A 307 12.84 -11.52 -11.15
N VAL A 308 11.90 -12.46 -11.17
CA VAL A 308 11.25 -12.96 -9.96
C VAL A 308 12.23 -13.89 -9.26
N VAL A 309 12.81 -13.44 -8.15
CA VAL A 309 13.85 -14.18 -7.44
C VAL A 309 13.28 -15.16 -6.42
N ARG A 310 12.08 -14.91 -5.93
CA ARG A 310 11.45 -15.74 -4.90
C ARG A 310 9.93 -15.60 -4.89
N LEU A 311 9.25 -16.68 -4.51
CA LEU A 311 7.83 -16.71 -4.15
C LEU A 311 7.71 -16.90 -2.64
N LEU A 312 6.98 -16.01 -1.99
CA LEU A 312 6.65 -16.07 -0.56
C LEU A 312 5.18 -16.44 -0.41
N ARG A 313 4.87 -17.27 0.60
CA ARG A 313 3.48 -17.60 0.91
C ARG A 313 2.94 -16.65 1.96
N ALA A 314 1.70 -16.22 1.76
CA ALA A 314 0.92 -15.47 2.75
C ALA A 314 -0.41 -16.21 3.04
N GLY A 315 -1.31 -15.57 3.76
CA GLY A 315 -2.69 -16.01 3.86
C GLY A 315 -3.49 -15.72 2.60
N ARG A 316 -4.80 -15.90 2.69
CA ARG A 316 -5.71 -15.78 1.55
C ARG A 316 -5.96 -14.33 1.18
N GLU A 317 -5.87 -14.04 -0.12
CA GLU A 317 -6.02 -12.71 -0.70
C GLU A 317 -5.06 -11.69 -0.07
N PRO A 318 -3.73 -11.85 -0.21
CA PRO A 318 -2.79 -10.84 0.22
C PRO A 318 -3.04 -9.55 -0.57
N ASP A 319 -3.06 -8.40 0.14
CA ASP A 319 -3.35 -7.08 -0.44
C ASP A 319 -2.30 -6.07 -0.01
N GLY A 320 -2.58 -5.22 0.98
CA GLY A 320 -1.60 -4.26 1.48
C GLY A 320 -0.42 -4.92 2.19
N MET A 321 0.75 -4.35 2.01
CA MET A 321 2.00 -4.83 2.60
C MET A 321 2.85 -3.66 3.08
N ALA A 322 3.70 -3.94 4.08
CA ALA A 322 4.74 -3.02 4.51
C ALA A 322 6.04 -3.76 4.80
N TYR A 323 7.15 -3.07 4.61
CA TYR A 323 8.50 -3.57 4.89
C TYR A 323 8.99 -3.02 6.24
N SER A 324 9.50 -3.90 7.09
CA SER A 324 10.22 -3.55 8.30
C SER A 324 11.66 -4.06 8.23
N ALA A 325 12.62 -3.19 8.52
CA ALA A 325 14.03 -3.60 8.66
C ALA A 325 14.31 -4.42 9.93
N LEU A 326 13.28 -4.71 10.72
CA LEU A 326 13.37 -5.51 11.93
C LEU A 326 12.76 -6.88 11.73
N SER A 327 13.19 -7.87 12.52
CA SER A 327 12.61 -9.21 12.50
C SER A 327 11.93 -9.57 13.83
N PRO A 328 10.93 -10.47 13.79
CA PRO A 328 10.39 -11.07 14.98
C PRO A 328 11.49 -11.77 15.78
N ARG A 329 11.41 -11.66 17.11
CA ARG A 329 12.30 -12.43 17.98
C ARG A 329 12.07 -13.92 17.75
N ARG A 330 13.14 -14.65 17.54
CA ARG A 330 13.11 -16.11 17.52
C ARG A 330 13.30 -16.57 18.96
N ASP A 331 12.30 -17.28 19.53
CA ASP A 331 12.39 -17.93 20.85
C ASP A 331 13.44 -19.05 20.85
#